data_67811f241f95c94c6cd3d9767c453ea2
#
_entry.id   67811f241f95c94c6cd3d9767c453ea2
#
_cell.length_a   1.000
_cell.length_b   1.000
_cell.length_c   1.000
_cell.angle_alpha   90.00
_cell.angle_beta   90.00
_cell.angle_gamma   90.00
#
_symmetry.space_group_name_H-M   'P 1'
#
loop_
_entity.id
_entity.type
_entity.pdbx_description
1 polymer ?
#
loop_
_entity_poly.entity_id
_entity_poly.type
_entity_poly.pdbx_seq_one_letter_code
_entity_poly.pdbx_strand_id
1 'polypeptide(L)'
;MAKKVQGYVKLQVPAAQANPSPPIGPALGQQGVNIMEFCKQFNAQTQSLEKGLPIPVVITVYSDRSFTFIMKTPPASVLIRKSIGIEKGSGTPNTAKVGKISRKQLEEIAKTKTPDLTAADLDAAVRTIAGSARSMGVEVEGV
;
A
#
# COMPACT_ATOMS: atom_id res chain seq x y z
N MET A 1 18.89 2.79 -25.09
CA MET A 1 17.95 3.88 -25.44
C MET A 1 16.77 3.88 -24.48
N ALA A 2 16.30 5.06 -24.13
CA ALA A 2 15.12 5.17 -23.28
C ALA A 2 13.88 4.65 -24.02
N LYS A 3 13.15 3.74 -23.39
CA LYS A 3 11.91 3.22 -23.93
C LYS A 3 10.79 4.24 -23.74
N LYS A 4 9.91 4.34 -24.72
CA LYS A 4 8.75 5.22 -24.63
C LYS A 4 7.72 4.62 -23.70
N VAL A 5 7.26 5.38 -22.73
CA VAL A 5 6.21 4.96 -21.80
C VAL A 5 4.86 4.97 -22.52
N GLN A 6 4.17 3.83 -22.51
CA GLN A 6 2.82 3.71 -23.04
C GLN A 6 1.78 4.12 -22.00
N GLY A 7 2.00 3.75 -20.74
CA GLY A 7 1.07 4.07 -19.66
C GLY A 7 1.53 3.54 -18.32
N TYR A 8 0.71 3.80 -17.31
CA TYR A 8 0.96 3.36 -15.94
C TYR A 8 -0.23 2.57 -15.44
N VAL A 9 0.03 1.54 -14.65
CA VAL A 9 -0.99 0.75 -13.97
C VAL A 9 -0.69 0.79 -12.48
N LYS A 10 -1.69 1.17 -11.68
CA LYS A 10 -1.56 1.23 -10.22
C LYS A 10 -2.49 0.19 -9.61
N LEU A 11 -1.92 -0.70 -8.81
CA LEU A 11 -2.66 -1.81 -8.21
C LEU A 11 -2.27 -1.98 -6.74
N GLN A 12 -3.15 -2.62 -6.00
CA GLN A 12 -2.81 -3.19 -4.68
C GLN A 12 -2.86 -4.70 -4.80
N VAL A 13 -1.74 -5.35 -4.52
CA VAL A 13 -1.60 -6.80 -4.70
C VAL A 13 -1.20 -7.42 -3.36
N PRO A 14 -1.85 -8.52 -2.93
CA PRO A 14 -1.43 -9.22 -1.71
C PRO A 14 0.01 -9.75 -1.85
N ALA A 15 0.84 -9.51 -0.85
CA ALA A 15 2.23 -9.93 -0.85
C ALA A 15 2.34 -11.45 -1.01
N ALA A 16 3.21 -11.91 -1.90
CA ALA A 16 3.44 -13.31 -2.23
C ALA A 16 2.20 -14.08 -2.73
N GLN A 17 1.13 -13.37 -3.10
CA GLN A 17 -0.13 -13.97 -3.57
C GLN A 17 -0.61 -13.40 -4.90
N ALA A 18 0.27 -12.80 -5.69
CA ALA A 18 -0.10 -12.30 -7.01
C ALA A 18 -0.49 -13.45 -7.93
N ASN A 19 -1.61 -13.32 -8.63
CA ASN A 19 -2.09 -14.30 -9.59
C ASN A 19 -2.80 -13.60 -10.76
N PRO A 20 -3.05 -14.28 -11.88
CA PRO A 20 -3.70 -13.66 -13.03
C PRO A 20 -5.20 -13.38 -12.88
N SER A 21 -5.76 -13.68 -11.73
CA SER A 21 -7.18 -13.36 -11.45
C SER A 21 -7.40 -11.87 -11.26
N PRO A 22 -8.64 -11.35 -11.39
CA PRO A 22 -8.91 -9.96 -11.06
C PRO A 22 -8.42 -9.60 -9.66
N PRO A 23 -7.89 -8.37 -9.43
CA PRO A 23 -7.86 -7.24 -10.38
C PRO A 23 -6.61 -7.19 -11.27
N ILE A 24 -5.65 -8.09 -11.12
CA ILE A 24 -4.37 -8.04 -11.82
C ILE A 24 -4.51 -8.35 -13.30
N GLY A 25 -5.20 -9.44 -13.63
CA GLY A 25 -5.37 -9.89 -15.02
C GLY A 25 -5.95 -8.84 -15.93
N PRO A 26 -7.15 -8.32 -15.65
CA PRO A 26 -7.76 -7.30 -16.52
C PRO A 26 -6.94 -6.02 -16.61
N ALA A 27 -6.35 -5.55 -15.51
CA ALA A 27 -5.59 -4.31 -15.49
C ALA A 27 -4.34 -4.39 -16.38
N LEU A 28 -3.59 -5.48 -16.27
CA LEU A 28 -2.39 -5.70 -17.09
C LEU A 28 -2.73 -6.14 -18.51
N GLY A 29 -3.79 -6.92 -18.68
CA GLY A 29 -4.23 -7.38 -19.99
C GLY A 29 -4.59 -6.24 -20.93
N GLN A 30 -5.21 -5.17 -20.43
CA GLN A 30 -5.53 -3.98 -21.20
C GLN A 30 -4.30 -3.29 -21.75
N GLN A 31 -3.17 -3.40 -21.06
CA GLN A 31 -1.90 -2.80 -21.48
C GLN A 31 -1.04 -3.76 -22.33
N GLY A 32 -1.48 -5.00 -22.48
CA GLY A 32 -0.73 -6.00 -23.24
C GLY A 32 0.52 -6.52 -22.54
N VAL A 33 0.57 -6.42 -21.23
CA VAL A 33 1.71 -6.86 -20.40
C VAL A 33 1.61 -8.36 -20.11
N ASN A 34 2.74 -9.04 -20.00
CA ASN A 34 2.80 -10.44 -19.59
C ASN A 34 2.45 -10.59 -18.11
N ILE A 35 1.22 -11.00 -17.83
CA ILE A 35 0.67 -11.11 -16.48
C ILE A 35 1.43 -12.13 -15.63
N MET A 36 1.75 -13.28 -16.19
CA MET A 36 2.44 -14.35 -15.48
C MET A 36 3.84 -13.94 -15.05
N GLU A 37 4.55 -13.23 -15.91
CA GLU A 37 5.89 -12.71 -15.58
C GLU A 37 5.84 -11.71 -14.44
N PHE A 38 4.87 -10.79 -14.47
CA PHE A 38 4.65 -9.85 -13.37
C PHE A 38 4.37 -10.58 -12.05
N CYS A 39 3.46 -11.53 -12.06
CA CYS A 39 3.10 -12.31 -10.86
C CYS A 39 4.33 -13.04 -10.29
N LYS A 40 5.12 -13.65 -11.14
CA LYS A 40 6.33 -14.37 -10.75
C LYS A 40 7.36 -13.43 -10.09
N GLN A 41 7.65 -12.31 -10.73
CA GLN A 41 8.61 -11.33 -10.20
C GLN A 41 8.12 -10.70 -8.90
N PHE A 42 6.84 -10.31 -8.85
CA PHE A 42 6.26 -9.72 -7.65
C PHE A 42 6.29 -10.70 -6.47
N ASN A 43 5.86 -11.94 -6.68
CA ASN A 43 5.86 -12.95 -5.63
C ASN A 43 7.28 -13.22 -5.12
N ALA A 44 8.27 -13.28 -6.02
CA ALA A 44 9.67 -13.47 -5.63
C ALA A 44 10.18 -12.32 -4.75
N GLN A 45 9.85 -11.08 -5.10
CA GLN A 45 10.29 -9.90 -4.35
C GLN A 45 9.55 -9.72 -3.02
N THR A 46 8.34 -10.24 -2.89
CA THR A 46 7.51 -10.06 -1.69
C THR A 46 7.53 -11.27 -0.75
N GLN A 47 8.32 -12.29 -1.04
CA GLN A 47 8.40 -13.49 -0.19
C GLN A 47 8.85 -13.19 1.24
N SER A 48 9.69 -12.17 1.42
CA SER A 48 10.17 -11.75 2.73
C SER A 48 9.16 -10.92 3.52
N LEU A 49 8.07 -10.52 2.88
CA LEU A 49 7.03 -9.72 3.50
C LEU A 49 5.92 -10.62 4.05
N GLU A 50 5.08 -10.05 4.90
CA GLU A 50 3.94 -10.78 5.45
C GLU A 50 2.98 -11.17 4.32
N LYS A 51 2.68 -12.46 4.22
CA LYS A 51 1.84 -13.01 3.17
C LYS A 51 0.41 -12.46 3.27
N GLY A 52 -0.12 -12.00 2.14
CA GLY A 52 -1.47 -11.46 2.06
C GLY A 52 -1.58 -9.98 2.42
N LEU A 53 -0.49 -9.34 2.84
CA LEU A 53 -0.48 -7.91 3.13
C LEU A 53 -0.62 -7.12 1.81
N PRO A 54 -1.62 -6.21 1.66
CA PRO A 54 -1.74 -5.43 0.44
C PRO A 54 -0.52 -4.56 0.21
N ILE A 55 0.07 -4.67 -0.97
CA ILE A 55 1.23 -3.88 -1.38
C ILE A 55 0.83 -3.02 -2.58
N PRO A 56 0.88 -1.69 -2.48
CA PRO A 56 0.66 -0.82 -3.62
C PRO A 56 1.79 -0.98 -4.63
N VAL A 57 1.44 -1.18 -5.89
CA VAL A 57 2.40 -1.36 -6.98
C VAL A 57 2.09 -0.35 -8.08
N VAL A 58 3.12 0.34 -8.56
CA VAL A 58 3.03 1.20 -9.74
C VAL A 58 3.82 0.53 -10.85
N ILE A 59 3.11 0.13 -11.90
CA ILE A 59 3.68 -0.57 -13.05
C ILE A 59 3.78 0.42 -14.21
N THR A 60 4.99 0.61 -14.74
CA THR A 60 5.23 1.42 -15.93
C THR A 60 5.29 0.49 -17.13
N VAL A 61 4.40 0.72 -18.10
CA VAL A 61 4.33 -0.08 -19.34
C VAL A 61 4.97 0.70 -20.47
N TYR A 62 5.84 0.04 -21.22
CA TYR A 62 6.56 0.64 -22.33
C TYR A 62 5.98 0.21 -23.67
N SER A 63 6.28 0.96 -24.73
CA SER A 63 5.74 0.75 -26.07
C SER A 63 6.09 -0.61 -26.69
N ASP A 64 7.18 -1.24 -26.23
CA ASP A 64 7.58 -2.59 -26.67
C ASP A 64 6.92 -3.71 -25.86
N ARG A 65 5.92 -3.38 -25.05
CA ARG A 65 5.21 -4.30 -24.14
C ARG A 65 6.04 -4.80 -22.97
N SER A 66 7.22 -4.26 -22.76
CA SER A 66 7.98 -4.50 -21.53
C SER A 66 7.41 -3.65 -20.40
N PHE A 67 7.73 -4.00 -19.18
CA PHE A 67 7.27 -3.27 -18.01
C PHE A 67 8.34 -3.22 -16.92
N THR A 68 8.23 -2.19 -16.09
CA THR A 68 8.93 -2.13 -14.81
C THR A 68 7.92 -1.83 -13.73
N PHE A 69 8.18 -2.23 -12.51
CA PHE A 69 7.27 -1.93 -11.41
C PHE A 69 8.02 -1.52 -10.17
N ILE A 70 7.37 -0.68 -9.36
CA ILE A 70 7.87 -0.21 -8.08
C ILE A 70 6.86 -0.61 -7.02
N MET A 71 7.33 -1.28 -5.98
CA MET A 71 6.50 -1.61 -4.83
C MET A 71 6.66 -0.53 -3.78
N LYS A 72 5.53 -0.11 -3.22
CA LYS A 72 5.50 0.85 -2.13
C LYS A 72 5.18 0.15 -0.82
N THR A 73 5.30 0.88 0.29
CA THR A 73 4.92 0.33 1.59
C THR A 73 3.41 0.12 1.66
N PRO A 74 2.91 -0.79 2.53
CA PRO A 74 1.48 -1.03 2.67
C PRO A 74 0.71 0.27 2.97
N PRO A 75 -0.57 0.38 2.58
CA PRO A 75 -1.37 1.56 2.88
C PRO A 75 -1.43 1.83 4.38
N ALA A 76 -1.44 3.11 4.78
CA ALA A 76 -1.50 3.50 6.18
C ALA A 76 -2.72 2.90 6.88
N SER A 77 -3.86 2.85 6.20
CA SER A 77 -5.08 2.25 6.74
C SER A 77 -4.90 0.79 7.14
N VAL A 78 -4.20 0.01 6.33
CA VAL A 78 -3.92 -1.39 6.61
C VAL A 78 -3.01 -1.54 7.83
N LEU A 79 -1.96 -0.73 7.91
CA LEU A 79 -1.02 -0.73 9.04
C LEU A 79 -1.71 -0.33 10.34
N ILE A 80 -2.59 0.67 10.30
CA ILE A 80 -3.36 1.13 11.46
C ILE A 80 -4.29 0.01 11.94
N ARG A 81 -5.06 -0.59 11.05
CA ARG A 81 -5.97 -1.69 11.41
C ARG A 81 -5.22 -2.85 12.04
N LYS A 82 -4.08 -3.20 11.50
CA LYS A 82 -3.24 -4.27 12.01
C LYS A 82 -2.68 -3.95 13.40
N SER A 83 -2.21 -2.71 13.62
CA SER A 83 -1.66 -2.27 14.91
C SER A 83 -2.67 -2.34 16.05
N ILE A 84 -3.94 -2.01 15.78
CA ILE A 84 -4.98 -1.99 16.80
C ILE A 84 -5.91 -3.20 16.75
N GLY A 85 -5.66 -4.13 15.82
CA GLY A 85 -6.39 -5.41 15.75
C GLY A 85 -7.83 -5.32 15.27
N ILE A 86 -8.19 -4.33 14.46
CA ILE A 86 -9.53 -4.22 13.87
C ILE A 86 -9.51 -4.68 12.41
N GLU A 87 -10.64 -5.22 11.95
CA GLU A 87 -10.77 -5.68 10.57
C GLU A 87 -11.18 -4.57 9.61
N LYS A 88 -11.96 -3.62 10.09
CA LYS A 88 -12.54 -2.57 9.26
C LYS A 88 -12.63 -1.26 10.02
N GLY A 89 -12.42 -0.15 9.31
CA GLY A 89 -12.63 1.19 9.84
C GLY A 89 -14.12 1.52 10.01
N SER A 90 -14.41 2.67 10.62
CA SER A 90 -15.78 3.13 10.82
C SER A 90 -16.42 3.62 9.51
N GLY A 91 -17.67 3.29 9.30
CA GLY A 91 -18.50 3.86 8.23
C GLY A 91 -18.92 5.31 8.53
N THR A 92 -18.89 5.71 9.79
CA THR A 92 -19.23 7.07 10.25
C THR A 92 -18.17 7.57 11.21
N PRO A 93 -16.95 7.88 10.71
CA PRO A 93 -15.78 8.13 11.58
C PRO A 93 -15.91 9.36 12.48
N ASN A 94 -16.76 10.32 12.13
CA ASN A 94 -17.00 11.50 12.96
C ASN A 94 -17.84 11.21 14.19
N THR A 95 -18.71 10.21 14.13
CA THR A 95 -19.68 9.89 15.18
C THR A 95 -19.41 8.56 15.86
N ALA A 96 -18.93 7.56 15.13
CA ALA A 96 -18.66 6.22 15.67
C ALA A 96 -17.16 5.91 15.60
N LYS A 97 -16.53 5.79 16.76
CA LYS A 97 -15.11 5.40 16.86
C LYS A 97 -15.00 3.88 17.04
N VAL A 98 -14.04 3.26 16.34
CA VAL A 98 -13.88 1.81 16.35
C VAL A 98 -12.64 1.34 17.11
N GLY A 99 -11.78 2.25 17.53
CA GLY A 99 -10.57 1.90 18.28
C GLY A 99 -9.77 3.12 18.69
N LYS A 100 -8.63 2.86 19.32
CA LYS A 100 -7.67 3.89 19.74
C LYS A 100 -6.28 3.47 19.33
N ILE A 101 -5.44 4.44 18.98
CA ILE A 101 -4.04 4.21 18.65
C ILE A 101 -3.16 5.16 19.45
N SER A 102 -2.08 4.65 20.02
CA SER A 102 -1.14 5.44 20.80
C SER A 102 -0.08 6.07 19.88
N ARG A 103 0.58 7.12 20.38
CA ARG A 103 1.70 7.74 19.66
C ARG A 103 2.79 6.74 19.33
N LYS A 104 3.10 5.81 20.23
CA LYS A 104 4.13 4.79 20.01
C LYS A 104 3.81 3.92 18.78
N GLN A 105 2.55 3.48 18.66
CA GLN A 105 2.10 2.71 17.50
C GLN A 105 2.18 3.53 16.22
N LEU A 106 1.82 4.82 16.29
CA LEU A 106 1.93 5.73 15.15
C LEU A 106 3.39 5.93 14.72
N GLU A 107 4.31 6.01 15.67
CA GLU A 107 5.74 6.12 15.37
C GLU A 107 6.27 4.89 14.64
N GLU A 108 5.85 3.70 15.05
CA GLU A 108 6.21 2.45 14.38
C GLU A 108 5.70 2.41 12.94
N ILE A 109 4.46 2.82 12.72
CA ILE A 109 3.86 2.90 11.37
C ILE A 109 4.61 3.95 10.53
N ALA A 110 4.90 5.11 11.11
CA ALA A 110 5.62 6.17 10.42
C ALA A 110 7.01 5.72 9.98
N LYS A 111 7.73 4.99 10.83
CA LYS A 111 9.03 4.41 10.48
C LYS A 111 8.93 3.43 9.31
N THR A 112 7.91 2.59 9.31
CA THR A 112 7.66 1.63 8.21
C THR A 112 7.38 2.35 6.90
N LYS A 113 6.65 3.47 6.94
CA LYS A 113 6.26 4.22 5.74
C LYS A 113 7.24 5.32 5.34
N THR A 114 8.32 5.53 6.08
CA THR A 114 9.29 6.60 5.80
C THR A 114 9.70 6.69 4.31
N PRO A 115 9.95 5.57 3.58
CA PRO A 115 10.31 5.65 2.17
C PRO A 115 9.24 6.31 1.28
N ASP A 116 7.96 6.26 1.67
CA ASP A 116 6.86 6.81 0.88
C ASP A 116 6.37 8.16 1.40
N LEU A 117 6.85 8.60 2.56
CA LEU A 117 6.40 9.84 3.17
C LEU A 117 7.30 11.01 2.77
N THR A 118 6.69 12.19 2.65
CA THR A 118 7.39 13.45 2.39
C THR A 118 7.56 14.29 3.64
N ALA A 119 7.30 13.71 4.82
CA ALA A 119 7.41 14.41 6.09
C ALA A 119 8.86 14.81 6.40
N ALA A 120 9.03 15.99 6.98
CA ALA A 120 10.35 16.54 7.29
C ALA A 120 11.03 15.80 8.44
N ASP A 121 10.26 15.30 9.41
CA ASP A 121 10.76 14.59 10.58
C ASP A 121 9.75 13.56 11.08
N LEU A 122 10.10 12.85 12.14
CA LEU A 122 9.24 11.80 12.71
C LEU A 122 7.93 12.37 13.24
N ASP A 123 7.94 13.55 13.88
CA ASP A 123 6.72 14.17 14.39
C ASP A 123 5.74 14.50 13.27
N ALA A 124 6.25 15.05 12.16
CA ALA A 124 5.43 15.33 10.98
C ALA A 124 4.84 14.05 10.39
N ALA A 125 5.64 12.99 10.32
CA ALA A 125 5.19 11.67 9.86
C ALA A 125 4.09 11.11 10.77
N VAL A 126 4.26 11.20 12.08
CA VAL A 126 3.28 10.76 13.08
C VAL A 126 1.96 11.52 12.89
N ARG A 127 2.00 12.82 12.70
CA ARG A 127 0.79 13.62 12.46
C ARG A 127 0.08 13.23 11.18
N THR A 128 0.84 12.93 10.13
CA THR A 128 0.28 12.46 8.85
C THR A 128 -0.49 11.15 9.05
N ILE A 129 0.11 10.20 9.73
CA ILE A 129 -0.53 8.91 10.01
C ILE A 129 -1.72 9.09 10.98
N ALA A 130 -1.60 9.97 11.96
CA ALA A 130 -2.68 10.29 12.90
C ALA A 130 -3.92 10.83 12.18
N GLY A 131 -3.72 11.68 11.17
CA GLY A 131 -4.82 12.17 10.33
C GLY A 131 -5.54 11.04 9.59
N SER A 132 -4.80 10.09 9.06
CA SER A 132 -5.36 8.89 8.43
C SER A 132 -6.16 8.05 9.43
N ALA A 133 -5.64 7.87 10.65
CA ALA A 133 -6.33 7.15 11.70
C ALA A 133 -7.66 7.82 12.07
N ARG A 134 -7.67 9.13 12.22
CA ARG A 134 -8.89 9.88 12.52
C ARG A 134 -9.94 9.72 11.42
N SER A 135 -9.50 9.71 10.16
CA SER A 135 -10.42 9.52 9.03
C SER A 135 -11.04 8.12 9.01
N MET A 136 -10.45 7.17 9.69
CA MET A 136 -10.95 5.80 9.82
C MET A 136 -11.84 5.60 11.03
N GLY A 137 -12.04 6.61 11.86
CA GLY A 137 -12.77 6.50 13.12
C GLY A 137 -11.93 5.93 14.26
N VAL A 138 -10.62 6.11 14.22
CA VAL A 138 -9.69 5.68 15.27
C VAL A 138 -9.27 6.91 16.07
N GLU A 139 -9.45 6.85 17.40
CA GLU A 139 -8.98 7.91 18.28
C GLU A 139 -7.46 7.87 18.42
N VAL A 140 -6.84 9.05 18.41
CA VAL A 140 -5.39 9.19 18.50
C VAL A 140 -5.01 9.74 19.85
N GLU A 141 -4.10 9.07 20.56
CA GLU A 141 -3.60 9.49 21.86
C GLU A 141 -2.14 9.99 21.75
N GLY A 142 -1.83 11.05 22.48
CA GLY A 142 -0.45 11.56 22.58
C GLY A 142 0.04 12.38 21.38
N VAL A 143 -0.87 12.78 20.51
CA VAL A 143 -0.50 13.58 19.32
C VAL A 143 -1.28 14.88 19.28
#